data_bca33efa57caf53d0970d27d23d5ad5b
#
_entry.id   bca33efa57caf53d0970d27d23d5ad5b
#
_cell.length_a   1.000
_cell.length_b   1.000
_cell.length_c   1.000
_cell.angle_alpha   90.00
_cell.angle_beta   90.00
_cell.angle_gamma   90.00
#
_symmetry.space_group_name_H-M   'P 1'
#
loop_
_entity.id
_entity.type
_entity.pdbx_description
1 polymer ?
#
loop_
_entity_poly.entity_id
_entity_poly.type
_entity_poly.pdbx_seq_one_letter_code
_entity_poly.pdbx_strand_id
1 'polypeptide(L)'
;ATCPFVERVHRAVASLVAQGLPVVIIGNPRHAEVMGIRGEVEGAYVYPDLPPHDIRRIGVVSQTTMNADEVARIVDGLRKRYDSVETMAEVCHATKVRQDAVRNFKGDGLLVLGSANSSNTRRLCEIAACRTFRAGTMQELKALDFTSVNILGITSGASTPESFFSEVIAWLRRPNP
;
A
#
# COMPACT_ATOMS: atom_id res chain seq x y z
N ALA A 1 6.41 11.90 -13.18
CA ALA A 1 6.26 10.64 -13.95
C ALA A 1 5.33 9.73 -13.14
N THR A 2 4.30 9.21 -13.77
CA THR A 2 3.36 8.26 -13.16
C THR A 2 4.04 6.90 -13.05
N CYS A 3 3.85 6.21 -11.94
CA CYS A 3 4.38 4.88 -11.76
C CYS A 3 3.72 3.90 -12.76
N PRO A 4 4.46 3.03 -13.48
CA PRO A 4 3.88 2.07 -14.43
C PRO A 4 2.78 1.17 -13.84
N PHE A 5 2.80 0.94 -12.53
CA PHE A 5 1.76 0.18 -11.84
C PHE A 5 0.46 0.98 -11.71
N VAL A 6 0.52 2.29 -11.50
CA VAL A 6 -0.66 3.16 -11.51
C VAL A 6 -1.28 3.19 -12.91
N GLU A 7 -0.47 3.33 -13.96
CA GLU A 7 -0.96 3.25 -15.35
C GLU A 7 -1.63 1.90 -15.67
N ARG A 8 -1.14 0.82 -15.05
CA ARG A 8 -1.75 -0.51 -15.18
C ARG A 8 -3.14 -0.56 -14.56
N VAL A 9 -3.34 0.09 -13.39
CA VAL A 9 -4.65 0.21 -12.76
C VAL A 9 -5.61 0.98 -13.65
N HIS A 10 -5.20 2.11 -14.21
CA HIS A 10 -6.03 2.91 -15.13
C HIS A 10 -6.43 2.11 -16.39
N ARG A 11 -5.51 1.34 -16.98
CA ARG A 11 -5.83 0.44 -18.11
C ARG A 11 -6.80 -0.67 -17.72
N ALA A 12 -6.63 -1.24 -16.53
CA ALA A 12 -7.55 -2.26 -16.00
C ALA A 12 -8.96 -1.68 -15.82
N VAL A 13 -9.06 -0.49 -15.27
CA VAL A 13 -10.33 0.24 -15.12
C VAL A 13 -11.01 0.48 -16.47
N ALA A 14 -10.27 0.98 -17.45
CA ALA A 14 -10.80 1.19 -18.81
C ALA A 14 -11.33 -0.12 -19.44
N SER A 15 -10.63 -1.24 -19.20
CA SER A 15 -11.07 -2.57 -19.66
C SER A 15 -12.35 -3.03 -18.97
N LEU A 16 -12.50 -2.82 -17.67
CA LEU A 16 -13.73 -3.17 -16.93
C LEU A 16 -14.92 -2.34 -17.39
N VAL A 17 -14.72 -1.04 -17.59
CA VAL A 17 -15.74 -0.12 -18.12
C VAL A 17 -16.17 -0.53 -19.53
N ALA A 18 -15.22 -0.88 -20.40
CA ALA A 18 -15.52 -1.35 -21.75
C ALA A 18 -16.34 -2.65 -21.77
N GLN A 19 -16.29 -3.46 -20.72
CA GLN A 19 -17.11 -4.65 -20.52
C GLN A 19 -18.48 -4.33 -19.90
N GLY A 20 -18.78 -3.07 -19.62
CA GLY A 20 -20.02 -2.64 -18.97
C GLY A 20 -20.14 -3.04 -17.51
N LEU A 21 -19.02 -3.29 -16.84
CA LEU A 21 -19.00 -3.68 -15.43
C LEU A 21 -18.96 -2.44 -14.52
N PRO A 22 -19.84 -2.35 -13.51
CA PRO A 22 -19.67 -1.39 -12.43
C PRO A 22 -18.34 -1.63 -11.71
N VAL A 23 -17.56 -0.55 -11.50
CA VAL A 23 -16.23 -0.62 -10.91
C VAL A 23 -16.28 -0.34 -9.42
N VAL A 24 -15.71 -1.25 -8.64
CA VAL A 24 -15.48 -1.11 -7.20
C VAL A 24 -14.00 -0.90 -6.95
N ILE A 25 -13.64 0.17 -6.26
CA ILE A 25 -12.27 0.55 -5.92
C ILE A 25 -12.03 0.21 -4.45
N ILE A 26 -11.05 -0.63 -4.15
CA ILE A 26 -10.61 -0.90 -2.78
C ILE A 26 -9.45 0.05 -2.46
N GLY A 27 -9.68 1.06 -1.62
CA GLY A 27 -8.67 2.05 -1.28
C GLY A 27 -9.18 3.18 -0.42
N ASN A 28 -8.29 4.09 -0.05
CA ASN A 28 -8.66 5.29 0.67
C ASN A 28 -9.29 6.32 -0.29
N PRO A 29 -10.56 6.74 -0.10
CA PRO A 29 -11.24 7.67 -1.00
C PRO A 29 -10.56 9.03 -1.16
N ARG A 30 -9.69 9.41 -0.22
CA ARG A 30 -8.92 10.67 -0.25
C ARG A 30 -7.53 10.50 -0.86
N HIS A 31 -7.14 9.31 -1.26
CA HIS A 31 -5.84 9.07 -1.88
C HIS A 31 -5.85 9.50 -3.36
N ALA A 32 -4.78 10.16 -3.82
CA ALA A 32 -4.70 10.69 -5.18
C ALA A 32 -4.96 9.64 -6.26
N GLU A 33 -4.47 8.41 -6.08
CA GLU A 33 -4.71 7.29 -6.98
C GLU A 33 -6.19 6.93 -7.07
N VAL A 34 -6.89 6.82 -5.93
CA VAL A 34 -8.34 6.51 -5.89
C VAL A 34 -9.16 7.65 -6.48
N MET A 35 -8.78 8.90 -6.18
CA MET A 35 -9.41 10.09 -6.77
C MET A 35 -9.23 10.13 -8.28
N GLY A 36 -8.04 9.79 -8.78
CA GLY A 36 -7.75 9.70 -10.22
C GLY A 36 -8.66 8.69 -10.92
N ILE A 37 -8.77 7.47 -10.39
CA ILE A 37 -9.64 6.42 -10.93
C ILE A 37 -11.11 6.88 -10.93
N ARG A 38 -11.58 7.49 -9.84
CA ARG A 38 -12.97 8.02 -9.77
C ARG A 38 -13.23 9.10 -10.81
N GLY A 39 -12.23 9.91 -11.13
CA GLY A 39 -12.35 10.94 -12.17
C GLY A 39 -12.51 10.38 -13.58
N GLU A 40 -12.09 9.14 -13.82
CA GLU A 40 -12.18 8.47 -15.12
C GLU A 40 -13.47 7.63 -15.28
N VAL A 41 -14.10 7.25 -14.16
CA VAL A 41 -15.27 6.35 -14.18
C VAL A 41 -16.41 6.99 -13.43
N GLU A 42 -17.37 7.52 -14.19
CA GLU A 42 -18.61 8.03 -13.61
C GLU A 42 -19.36 6.89 -12.87
N GLY A 43 -19.75 7.15 -11.63
CA GLY A 43 -20.46 6.16 -10.81
C GLY A 43 -19.60 5.04 -10.22
N ALA A 44 -18.25 5.16 -10.24
CA ALA A 44 -17.39 4.20 -9.56
C ALA A 44 -17.63 4.21 -8.04
N TYR A 45 -17.74 3.01 -7.47
CA TYR A 45 -17.93 2.78 -6.04
C TYR A 45 -16.57 2.70 -5.34
N VAL A 46 -16.46 3.26 -4.15
CA VAL A 46 -15.26 3.06 -3.29
C VAL A 46 -15.69 2.25 -2.08
N TYR A 47 -15.13 1.06 -1.93
CA TYR A 47 -15.45 0.21 -0.79
C TYR A 47 -15.33 0.99 0.55
N PRO A 48 -16.33 0.90 1.49
CA PRO A 48 -17.40 -0.10 1.55
C PRO A 48 -18.67 0.20 0.73
N ASP A 49 -18.73 1.30 -0.02
CA ASP A 49 -19.86 1.55 -0.91
C ASP A 49 -19.85 0.53 -2.05
N LEU A 50 -21.01 -0.03 -2.38
CA LEU A 50 -21.14 -1.14 -3.31
C LEU A 50 -22.33 -0.93 -4.26
N PRO A 51 -22.27 -1.48 -5.50
CA PRO A 51 -23.40 -1.54 -6.40
C PRO A 51 -24.64 -2.20 -5.78
N PRO A 52 -25.86 -1.83 -6.24
CA PRO A 52 -27.10 -2.45 -5.80
C PRO A 52 -27.12 -3.98 -5.94
N HIS A 53 -28.03 -4.66 -5.21
CA HIS A 53 -28.09 -6.12 -5.14
C HIS A 53 -28.60 -6.80 -6.43
N ASP A 54 -29.25 -6.08 -7.32
CA ASP A 54 -29.68 -6.56 -8.64
C ASP A 54 -28.53 -6.65 -9.65
N ILE A 55 -27.43 -5.97 -9.37
CA ILE A 55 -26.17 -6.13 -10.11
C ILE A 55 -25.56 -7.49 -9.78
N ARG A 56 -25.25 -8.27 -10.81
CA ARG A 56 -24.71 -9.64 -10.68
C ARG A 56 -23.21 -9.72 -10.89
N ARG A 57 -22.66 -8.81 -11.69
CA ARG A 57 -21.24 -8.81 -12.07
C ARG A 57 -20.61 -7.47 -11.77
N ILE A 58 -19.42 -7.49 -11.22
CA ILE A 58 -18.64 -6.28 -10.90
C ILE A 58 -17.18 -6.42 -11.32
N GLY A 59 -16.55 -5.29 -11.60
CA GLY A 59 -15.11 -5.17 -11.73
C GLY A 59 -14.50 -4.61 -10.44
N VAL A 60 -13.37 -5.14 -10.01
CA VAL A 60 -12.69 -4.70 -8.80
C VAL A 60 -11.24 -4.32 -9.09
N VAL A 61 -10.84 -3.15 -8.63
CA VAL A 61 -9.46 -2.69 -8.62
C VAL A 61 -9.04 -2.26 -7.22
N SER A 62 -7.75 -2.27 -6.93
CA SER A 62 -7.25 -1.80 -5.63
C SER A 62 -6.22 -0.69 -5.78
N GLN A 63 -6.17 0.19 -4.80
CA GLN A 63 -5.06 1.10 -4.63
C GLN A 63 -3.75 0.30 -4.47
N THR A 64 -2.72 0.66 -5.22
CA THR A 64 -1.47 -0.12 -5.35
C THR A 64 -0.69 -0.30 -4.04
N THR A 65 -0.95 0.54 -3.04
CA THR A 65 -0.27 0.53 -1.72
C THR A 65 -1.12 -0.04 -0.58
N MET A 66 -2.25 -0.68 -0.88
CA MET A 66 -3.09 -1.35 0.13
C MET A 66 -2.39 -2.55 0.76
N ASN A 67 -2.90 -3.01 1.90
CA ASN A 67 -2.51 -4.29 2.46
C ASN A 67 -3.05 -5.43 1.59
N ALA A 68 -2.18 -6.28 1.08
CA ALA A 68 -2.55 -7.35 0.17
C ALA A 68 -3.56 -8.34 0.79
N ASP A 69 -3.41 -8.68 2.08
CA ASP A 69 -4.33 -9.60 2.77
C ASP A 69 -5.70 -8.95 3.02
N GLU A 70 -5.74 -7.64 3.26
CA GLU A 70 -6.97 -6.88 3.38
C GLU A 70 -7.74 -6.86 2.06
N VAL A 71 -7.04 -6.58 0.95
CA VAL A 71 -7.62 -6.62 -0.39
C VAL A 71 -8.17 -8.01 -0.70
N ALA A 72 -7.40 -9.08 -0.43
CA ALA A 72 -7.84 -10.45 -0.65
C ALA A 72 -9.11 -10.79 0.15
N ARG A 73 -9.16 -10.43 1.44
CA ARG A 73 -10.35 -10.64 2.30
C ARG A 73 -11.58 -9.88 1.79
N ILE A 74 -11.41 -8.65 1.31
CA ILE A 74 -12.51 -7.87 0.74
C ILE A 74 -13.01 -8.53 -0.55
N VAL A 75 -12.10 -8.91 -1.46
CA VAL A 75 -12.44 -9.59 -2.71
C VAL A 75 -13.18 -10.91 -2.45
N ASP A 76 -12.75 -11.70 -1.47
CA ASP A 76 -13.44 -12.94 -1.09
C ASP A 76 -14.83 -12.69 -0.51
N GLY A 77 -15.00 -11.59 0.21
CA GLY A 77 -16.32 -11.11 0.66
C GLY A 77 -17.23 -10.72 -0.51
N LEU A 78 -16.67 -10.01 -1.50
CA LEU A 78 -17.41 -9.63 -2.71
C LEU A 78 -17.82 -10.85 -3.56
N ARG A 79 -16.97 -11.85 -3.69
CA ARG A 79 -17.27 -13.12 -4.39
C ARG A 79 -18.43 -13.92 -3.77
N LYS A 80 -18.73 -13.68 -2.48
CA LYS A 80 -19.90 -14.28 -1.82
C LYS A 80 -21.19 -13.50 -2.09
N ARG A 81 -21.08 -12.26 -2.53
CA ARG A 81 -22.20 -11.35 -2.75
C ARG A 81 -22.62 -11.25 -4.22
N TYR A 82 -21.67 -11.35 -5.14
CA TYR A 82 -21.86 -11.19 -6.58
C TYR A 82 -21.54 -12.48 -7.32
N ASP A 83 -22.29 -12.76 -8.39
CA ASP A 83 -22.12 -13.98 -9.18
C ASP A 83 -20.78 -14.00 -9.93
N SER A 84 -20.26 -12.83 -10.29
CA SER A 84 -18.94 -12.67 -10.91
C SER A 84 -18.21 -11.44 -10.40
N VAL A 85 -16.97 -11.64 -9.98
CA VAL A 85 -16.04 -10.58 -9.53
C VAL A 85 -14.78 -10.63 -10.37
N GLU A 86 -14.64 -9.71 -11.30
CA GLU A 86 -13.46 -9.58 -12.14
C GLU A 86 -12.42 -8.68 -11.46
N THR A 87 -11.32 -9.26 -11.03
CA THR A 87 -10.20 -8.52 -10.42
C THR A 87 -9.10 -8.31 -11.45
N MET A 88 -8.81 -7.06 -11.82
CA MET A 88 -7.85 -6.76 -12.87
C MET A 88 -6.60 -6.02 -12.41
N ALA A 89 -6.59 -5.48 -11.21
CA ALA A 89 -5.43 -4.81 -10.64
C ALA A 89 -5.27 -5.17 -9.18
N GLU A 90 -4.12 -5.70 -8.86
CA GLU A 90 -3.73 -6.12 -7.52
C GLU A 90 -2.78 -5.09 -6.90
N VAL A 91 -2.53 -5.25 -5.61
CA VAL A 91 -1.46 -4.54 -4.91
C VAL A 91 -0.13 -4.74 -5.66
N CYS A 92 0.63 -3.67 -5.85
CA CYS A 92 1.90 -3.69 -6.57
C CYS A 92 2.84 -4.76 -6.01
N HIS A 93 3.44 -5.58 -6.89
CA HIS A 93 4.37 -6.65 -6.49
C HIS A 93 5.49 -6.15 -5.57
N ALA A 94 6.09 -4.99 -5.88
CA ALA A 94 7.12 -4.41 -5.03
C ALA A 94 6.59 -4.02 -3.63
N THR A 95 5.33 -3.59 -3.53
CA THR A 95 4.65 -3.35 -2.25
C THR A 95 4.43 -4.67 -1.51
N LYS A 96 3.96 -5.71 -2.19
CA LYS A 96 3.74 -7.03 -1.60
C LYS A 96 5.04 -7.63 -1.06
N VAL A 97 6.11 -7.62 -1.83
CA VAL A 97 7.43 -8.13 -1.39
C VAL A 97 7.91 -7.42 -0.13
N ARG A 98 7.76 -6.08 -0.04
CA ARG A 98 8.12 -5.34 1.18
C ARG A 98 7.21 -5.70 2.36
N GLN A 99 5.92 -5.83 2.13
CA GLN A 99 4.97 -6.24 3.18
C GLN A 99 5.30 -7.63 3.71
N ASP A 100 5.59 -8.59 2.82
CA ASP A 100 5.96 -9.95 3.20
C ASP A 100 7.28 -9.98 3.99
N ALA A 101 8.28 -9.18 3.57
CA ALA A 101 9.53 -9.04 4.31
C ALA A 101 9.30 -8.49 5.73
N VAL A 102 8.43 -7.49 5.89
CA VAL A 102 8.08 -6.92 7.20
C VAL A 102 7.35 -7.93 8.09
N ARG A 103 6.38 -8.68 7.54
CA ARG A 103 5.66 -9.73 8.30
C ARG A 103 6.58 -10.86 8.77
N ASN A 104 7.56 -11.22 7.94
CA ASN A 104 8.49 -12.31 8.24
C ASN A 104 9.70 -11.86 9.08
N PHE A 105 9.84 -10.57 9.34
CA PHE A 105 10.92 -10.04 10.16
C PHE A 105 10.82 -10.52 11.61
N LYS A 106 11.95 -10.96 12.17
CA LYS A 106 12.03 -11.58 13.51
C LYS A 106 12.81 -10.73 14.53
N GLY A 107 13.13 -9.47 14.20
CA GLY A 107 13.72 -8.55 15.16
C GLY A 107 12.69 -7.91 16.08
N ASP A 108 13.17 -7.13 17.04
CA ASP A 108 12.37 -6.46 18.07
C ASP A 108 12.11 -4.97 17.75
N GLY A 109 12.79 -4.40 16.74
CA GLY A 109 12.53 -3.07 16.23
C GLY A 109 12.57 -3.00 14.70
N LEU A 110 11.69 -2.22 14.08
CA LEU A 110 11.66 -1.98 12.64
C LEU A 110 11.67 -0.47 12.35
N LEU A 111 12.72 0.01 11.69
CA LEU A 111 12.80 1.37 11.17
C LEU A 111 12.23 1.41 9.76
N VAL A 112 11.16 2.18 9.58
CA VAL A 112 10.50 2.40 8.28
C VAL A 112 10.85 3.80 7.79
N LEU A 113 11.63 3.88 6.71
CA LEU A 113 12.04 5.15 6.11
C LEU A 113 10.96 5.66 5.15
N GLY A 114 10.58 6.91 5.32
CA GLY A 114 9.62 7.59 4.45
C GLY A 114 8.71 8.56 5.17
N SER A 115 8.01 9.37 4.39
CA SER A 115 7.10 10.42 4.88
C SER A 115 5.91 9.83 5.66
N ALA A 116 5.46 10.54 6.70
CA ALA A 116 4.22 10.26 7.42
C ALA A 116 2.98 10.27 6.52
N ASN A 117 3.02 11.04 5.43
CA ASN A 117 1.91 11.15 4.47
C ASN A 117 1.88 10.02 3.44
N SER A 118 2.95 9.19 3.36
CA SER A 118 2.99 8.05 2.44
C SER A 118 2.13 6.90 2.95
N SER A 119 1.12 6.50 2.17
CA SER A 119 0.28 5.34 2.46
C SER A 119 1.08 4.07 2.61
N ASN A 120 2.09 3.86 1.74
CA ASN A 120 2.94 2.67 1.80
C ASN A 120 3.80 2.66 3.08
N THR A 121 4.39 3.80 3.47
CA THR A 121 5.19 3.91 4.71
C THR A 121 4.34 3.59 5.93
N ARG A 122 3.14 4.18 6.05
CA ARG A 122 2.21 3.89 7.15
C ARG A 122 1.83 2.42 7.19
N ARG A 123 1.51 1.84 6.03
CA ARG A 123 1.12 0.43 5.94
C ARG A 123 2.23 -0.51 6.41
N LEU A 124 3.49 -0.24 6.09
CA LEU A 124 4.62 -1.04 6.59
C LEU A 124 4.74 -0.98 8.11
N CYS A 125 4.50 0.19 8.74
CA CYS A 125 4.45 0.29 10.20
C CYS A 125 3.29 -0.50 10.81
N GLU A 126 2.11 -0.46 10.19
CA GLU A 126 0.89 -1.12 10.70
C GLU A 126 0.96 -2.65 10.68
N ILE A 127 1.65 -3.25 9.69
CA ILE A 127 1.73 -4.71 9.52
C ILE A 127 2.90 -5.34 10.26
N ALA A 128 3.80 -4.54 10.84
CA ALA A 128 4.93 -5.04 11.60
C ALA A 128 4.47 -5.66 12.92
N ALA A 129 5.04 -6.82 13.27
CA ALA A 129 4.76 -7.52 14.52
C ALA A 129 5.62 -7.05 15.70
N CYS A 130 6.56 -6.10 15.47
CA CYS A 130 7.48 -5.54 16.45
C CYS A 130 7.30 -4.04 16.62
N ARG A 131 8.05 -3.43 17.56
CA ARG A 131 8.06 -1.96 17.72
C ARG A 131 8.52 -1.28 16.42
N THR A 132 7.75 -0.30 15.96
CA THR A 132 8.09 0.45 14.74
C THR A 132 8.60 1.85 15.05
N PHE A 133 9.58 2.25 14.27
CA PHE A 133 10.14 3.60 14.21
C PHE A 133 9.95 4.13 12.80
N ARG A 134 9.68 5.41 12.64
CA ARG A 134 9.53 6.04 11.33
C ARG A 134 10.42 7.28 11.24
N ALA A 135 11.10 7.43 10.11
CA ALA A 135 11.84 8.64 9.80
C ALA A 135 11.72 8.99 8.31
N GLY A 136 11.30 10.21 8.01
CA GLY A 136 11.29 10.77 6.66
C GLY A 136 12.49 11.69 6.39
N THR A 137 13.24 12.06 7.45
CA THR A 137 14.43 12.92 7.38
C THR A 137 15.49 12.45 8.38
N MET A 138 16.74 12.87 8.16
CA MET A 138 17.83 12.62 9.12
C MET A 138 17.58 13.28 10.49
N GLN A 139 16.88 14.39 10.53
CA GLN A 139 16.51 15.04 11.79
C GLN A 139 15.53 14.16 12.59
N GLU A 140 14.50 13.63 11.94
CA GLU A 140 13.58 12.67 12.57
C GLU A 140 14.32 11.41 13.05
N LEU A 141 15.22 10.86 12.22
CA LEU A 141 16.01 9.68 12.58
C LEU A 141 16.83 9.89 13.85
N LYS A 142 17.55 11.02 13.95
CA LYS A 142 18.39 11.35 15.10
C LYS A 142 17.62 11.56 16.41
N ALA A 143 16.32 11.83 16.32
CA ALA A 143 15.45 11.97 17.49
C ALA A 143 14.88 10.62 17.99
N LEU A 144 15.13 9.52 17.27
CA LEU A 144 14.64 8.21 17.65
C LEU A 144 15.58 7.55 18.68
N ASP A 145 14.97 6.89 19.64
CA ASP A 145 15.68 6.11 20.66
C ASP A 145 15.59 4.61 20.36
N PHE A 146 16.70 3.98 20.09
CA PHE A 146 16.85 2.55 19.80
C PHE A 146 17.46 1.76 20.97
N THR A 147 17.64 2.35 22.14
CA THR A 147 18.37 1.73 23.27
C THR A 147 17.76 0.41 23.75
N SER A 148 16.45 0.21 23.56
CA SER A 148 15.74 -1.02 23.91
C SER A 148 15.63 -2.02 22.73
N VAL A 149 16.36 -1.80 21.65
CA VAL A 149 16.28 -2.63 20.43
C VAL A 149 17.58 -3.41 20.27
N ASN A 150 17.49 -4.74 20.24
CA ASN A 150 18.64 -5.61 20.01
C ASN A 150 18.86 -5.92 18.52
N ILE A 151 17.74 -6.13 17.79
CA ILE A 151 17.77 -6.43 16.36
C ILE A 151 16.86 -5.44 15.64
N LEU A 152 17.50 -4.42 15.02
CA LEU A 152 16.79 -3.41 14.24
C LEU A 152 16.74 -3.79 12.76
N GLY A 153 15.53 -4.04 12.24
CA GLY A 153 15.29 -4.12 10.81
C GLY A 153 15.13 -2.74 10.20
N ILE A 154 15.49 -2.60 8.92
CA ILE A 154 15.32 -1.34 8.19
C ILE A 154 14.61 -1.64 6.87
N THR A 155 13.55 -0.88 6.59
CA THR A 155 12.84 -0.90 5.33
C THR A 155 12.48 0.51 4.89
N SER A 156 11.99 0.68 3.67
CA SER A 156 11.61 1.98 3.15
C SER A 156 10.29 1.95 2.40
N GLY A 157 9.56 3.06 2.42
CA GLY A 157 8.44 3.29 1.51
C GLY A 157 8.91 3.30 0.04
N ALA A 158 8.01 2.95 -0.88
CA ALA A 158 8.33 2.86 -2.31
C ALA A 158 8.82 4.19 -2.92
N SER A 159 8.42 5.32 -2.37
CA SER A 159 8.80 6.66 -2.81
C SER A 159 10.04 7.23 -2.09
N THR A 160 10.63 6.46 -1.17
CA THR A 160 11.82 6.90 -0.43
C THR A 160 13.05 6.89 -1.35
N PRO A 161 13.80 8.01 -1.46
CA PRO A 161 15.01 8.04 -2.27
C PRO A 161 16.08 7.05 -1.76
N GLU A 162 16.74 6.36 -2.68
CA GLU A 162 17.83 5.42 -2.34
C GLU A 162 19.00 6.12 -1.64
N SER A 163 19.28 7.38 -2.01
CA SER A 163 20.29 8.21 -1.34
C SER A 163 20.00 8.38 0.14
N PHE A 164 18.76 8.63 0.52
CA PHE A 164 18.35 8.74 1.92
C PHE A 164 18.49 7.40 2.65
N PHE A 165 18.10 6.29 2.01
CA PHE A 165 18.31 4.97 2.59
C PHE A 165 19.78 4.69 2.88
N SER A 166 20.65 4.99 1.91
CA SER A 166 22.10 4.81 2.04
C SER A 166 22.72 5.69 3.14
N GLU A 167 22.27 6.95 3.25
CA GLU A 167 22.69 7.88 4.31
C GLU A 167 22.33 7.36 5.70
N VAL A 168 21.11 6.84 5.86
CA VAL A 168 20.65 6.25 7.12
C VAL A 168 21.50 5.05 7.52
N ILE A 169 21.78 4.15 6.58
CA ILE A 169 22.64 2.97 6.83
C ILE A 169 24.03 3.41 7.25
N ALA A 170 24.62 4.39 6.56
CA ALA A 170 25.93 4.93 6.89
C ALA A 170 25.95 5.57 8.29
N TRP A 171 24.87 6.24 8.69
CA TRP A 171 24.75 6.87 10.01
C TRP A 171 24.62 5.82 11.12
N LEU A 172 23.78 4.79 10.94
CA LEU A 172 23.56 3.73 11.94
C LEU A 172 24.79 2.83 12.15
N ARG A 173 25.68 2.74 11.15
CA ARG A 173 26.93 1.95 11.24
C ARG A 173 28.08 2.71 11.90
N ARG A 174 27.93 4.00 12.19
CA ARG A 174 28.97 4.74 12.90
C ARG A 174 29.06 4.19 14.31
N PRO A 175 30.29 3.88 14.81
CA PRO A 175 30.45 3.59 16.22
C PRO A 175 29.95 4.81 17.01
N ASN A 176 29.12 4.56 18.02
CA ASN A 176 28.71 5.64 18.94
C ASN A 176 29.96 6.31 19.50
N PRO A 177 30.04 7.66 19.46
CA PRO A 177 31.13 8.36 20.10
C PRO A 177 31.14 8.17 21.61
#